data_9c577e737b674368d0a6368ec5102f0f
#
_entry.id   9c577e737b674368d0a6368ec5102f0f
#
_cell.length_a   1.000
_cell.length_b   1.000
_cell.length_c   1.000
_cell.angle_alpha   90.00
_cell.angle_beta   90.00
_cell.angle_gamma   90.00
#
_symmetry.space_group_name_H-M   'P 1'
#
loop_
_entity.id
_entity.type
_entity.pdbx_description
1 polymer ?
#
loop_
_entity_poly.entity_id
_entity_poly.type
_entity_poly.pdbx_seq_one_letter_code
_entity_poly.pdbx_strand_id
1 'polypeptide(L)'
;MSISKISLIDFNDTKLRKDDSAKTISYFCKIRPVKIDSSVVSELRDISELNKGANVRICLHDSPLSKHHDMVILERKDKYYRPHKHKDKGEAFHIIDGKMAIFIFDEDGSILDSTVLLQGDIYRIEENQYHSVMPVTNIVIYHENKPGPFLGDKDSVFPSWAPDGNNYNKTQNYISYLNSYIK
;
A
#
# COMPACT_ATOMS: atom_id res chain seq x y z
N MET A 1 25.22 14.80 -14.17
CA MET A 1 23.96 14.40 -14.87
C MET A 1 22.80 14.62 -13.92
N SER A 2 21.79 15.37 -14.33
CA SER A 2 20.59 15.58 -13.51
C SER A 2 19.86 14.25 -13.37
N ILE A 3 19.56 13.83 -12.14
CA ILE A 3 18.65 12.70 -11.88
C ILE A 3 17.33 13.05 -12.54
N SER A 4 16.85 12.19 -13.43
CA SER A 4 15.63 12.45 -14.15
C SER A 4 14.44 12.49 -13.18
N LYS A 5 13.83 13.64 -13.04
CA LYS A 5 12.59 13.82 -12.29
C LYS A 5 11.45 13.16 -13.07
N ILE A 6 10.54 12.49 -12.37
CA ILE A 6 9.29 11.97 -12.94
C ILE A 6 8.15 12.92 -12.63
N SER A 7 7.08 12.86 -13.41
CA SER A 7 5.80 13.52 -13.14
C SER A 7 4.64 12.59 -13.47
N LEU A 8 3.69 12.47 -12.55
CA LEU A 8 2.48 11.66 -12.71
C LEU A 8 1.38 12.40 -13.49
N ILE A 9 1.43 13.72 -13.47
CA ILE A 9 0.43 14.58 -14.14
C ILE A 9 0.86 14.98 -15.55
N ASP A 10 2.12 14.76 -15.91
CA ASP A 10 2.55 14.89 -17.31
C ASP A 10 2.25 13.58 -18.05
N PHE A 11 1.10 13.52 -18.70
CA PHE A 11 0.66 12.34 -19.46
C PHE A 11 1.57 11.98 -20.66
N ASN A 12 2.50 12.84 -21.02
CA ASN A 12 3.53 12.59 -22.03
C ASN A 12 4.85 12.10 -21.42
N ASP A 13 4.93 11.95 -20.09
CA ASP A 13 6.15 11.46 -19.44
C ASP A 13 6.40 9.99 -19.79
N THR A 14 7.30 9.77 -20.74
CA THR A 14 7.70 8.43 -21.19
C THR A 14 8.50 7.63 -20.14
N LYS A 15 8.84 8.24 -19.01
CA LYS A 15 9.59 7.61 -17.92
C LYS A 15 8.71 6.73 -17.04
N LEU A 16 7.40 6.86 -17.16
CA LEU A 16 6.41 6.08 -16.45
C LEU A 16 5.63 5.19 -17.43
N ARG A 17 5.18 4.04 -16.93
CA ARG A 17 4.24 3.16 -17.59
C ARG A 17 3.07 2.89 -16.66
N LYS A 18 1.87 3.25 -17.06
CA LYS A 18 0.66 2.90 -16.33
C LYS A 18 0.42 1.39 -16.41
N ASP A 19 -0.03 0.82 -15.31
CA ASP A 19 -0.45 -0.58 -15.25
C ASP A 19 -1.98 -0.67 -15.35
N ASP A 20 -2.48 -0.94 -16.54
CA ASP A 20 -3.92 -1.03 -16.79
C ASP A 20 -4.54 -2.34 -16.26
N SER A 21 -3.73 -3.30 -15.82
CA SER A 21 -4.19 -4.55 -15.22
C SER A 21 -4.40 -4.47 -13.70
N ALA A 22 -3.86 -3.43 -13.06
CA ALA A 22 -3.93 -3.28 -11.62
C ALA A 22 -5.31 -2.80 -11.14
N LYS A 23 -5.75 -3.30 -9.97
CA LYS A 23 -6.98 -2.83 -9.29
C LYS A 23 -6.86 -1.39 -8.76
N THR A 24 -5.64 -0.95 -8.50
CA THR A 24 -5.27 0.38 -8.03
C THR A 24 -4.61 1.15 -9.17
N ILE A 25 -4.76 2.47 -9.24
CA ILE A 25 -4.00 3.27 -10.21
C ILE A 25 -2.51 3.08 -9.92
N SER A 26 -1.81 2.45 -10.84
CA SER A 26 -0.41 2.05 -10.66
C SER A 26 0.45 2.49 -11.81
N TYR A 27 1.66 2.96 -11.47
CA TYR A 27 2.69 3.35 -12.44
C TYR A 27 3.99 2.62 -12.14
N PHE A 28 4.66 2.12 -13.16
CA PHE A 28 6.01 1.58 -13.10
C PHE A 28 7.02 2.58 -13.61
N CYS A 29 8.12 2.77 -12.88
CA CYS A 29 9.23 3.61 -13.31
C CYS A 29 10.10 2.86 -14.34
N LYS A 30 10.31 3.48 -15.50
CA LYS A 30 11.13 2.96 -16.60
C LYS A 30 12.57 3.46 -16.57
N ILE A 31 12.87 4.41 -15.69
CA ILE A 31 14.18 5.04 -15.55
C ILE A 31 14.89 4.62 -14.28
N ARG A 32 16.23 4.68 -14.30
CA ARG A 32 17.09 4.46 -13.13
C ARG A 32 18.30 5.39 -13.20
N PRO A 33 18.68 6.04 -12.12
CA PRO A 33 17.96 6.08 -10.83
C PRO A 33 16.68 6.89 -10.93
N VAL A 34 15.74 6.65 -9.99
CA VAL A 34 14.51 7.42 -9.82
C VAL A 34 14.53 8.13 -8.48
N LYS A 35 14.01 9.36 -8.44
CA LYS A 35 13.85 10.14 -7.22
C LYS A 35 12.39 10.48 -7.02
N ILE A 36 11.87 10.16 -5.84
CA ILE A 36 10.59 10.65 -5.36
C ILE A 36 10.85 11.85 -4.44
N ASP A 37 10.36 13.01 -4.81
CA ASP A 37 10.44 14.22 -4.00
C ASP A 37 9.03 14.73 -3.62
N SER A 38 8.97 15.81 -2.86
CA SER A 38 7.70 16.39 -2.39
C SER A 38 6.73 16.74 -3.52
N SER A 39 7.23 17.07 -4.73
CA SER A 39 6.34 17.35 -5.85
C SER A 39 5.65 16.08 -6.35
N VAL A 40 6.36 14.96 -6.45
CA VAL A 40 5.78 13.67 -6.83
C VAL A 40 4.78 13.19 -5.77
N VAL A 41 5.09 13.40 -4.49
CA VAL A 41 4.17 13.11 -3.38
C VAL A 41 2.89 13.96 -3.49
N SER A 42 2.99 15.22 -3.88
CA SER A 42 1.82 16.07 -4.16
C SER A 42 1.01 15.54 -5.34
N GLU A 43 1.67 15.18 -6.43
CA GLU A 43 1.01 14.66 -7.64
C GLU A 43 0.24 13.34 -7.37
N LEU A 44 0.66 12.51 -6.40
CA LEU A 44 -0.13 11.34 -5.97
C LEU A 44 -1.51 11.76 -5.44
N ARG A 45 -1.58 12.86 -4.69
CA ARG A 45 -2.83 13.41 -4.17
C ARG A 45 -3.71 13.93 -5.30
N ASP A 46 -3.12 14.69 -6.22
CA ASP A 46 -3.83 15.24 -7.37
C ASP A 46 -4.44 14.12 -8.23
N ILE A 47 -3.67 13.07 -8.52
CA ILE A 47 -4.16 11.89 -9.26
C ILE A 47 -5.30 11.19 -8.50
N SER A 48 -5.18 11.04 -7.19
CA SER A 48 -6.25 10.44 -6.36
C SER A 48 -7.53 11.27 -6.46
N GLU A 49 -7.45 12.58 -6.29
CA GLU A 49 -8.63 13.47 -6.36
C GLU A 49 -9.25 13.49 -7.76
N LEU A 50 -8.45 13.63 -8.82
CA LEU A 50 -8.91 13.55 -10.20
C LEU A 50 -9.63 12.26 -10.55
N ASN A 51 -9.33 11.18 -9.82
CA ASN A 51 -9.91 9.86 -9.98
C ASN A 51 -10.87 9.47 -8.82
N LYS A 52 -11.65 10.44 -8.33
CA LYS A 52 -12.71 10.23 -7.33
C LYS A 52 -12.22 9.55 -6.03
N GLY A 53 -11.05 9.90 -5.58
CA GLY A 53 -10.46 9.32 -4.38
C GLY A 53 -9.96 7.88 -4.58
N ALA A 54 -9.44 7.55 -5.73
CA ALA A 54 -8.79 6.26 -5.95
C ALA A 54 -7.46 6.18 -5.18
N ASN A 55 -7.09 4.97 -4.75
CA ASN A 55 -5.74 4.69 -4.29
C ASN A 55 -4.77 4.78 -5.48
N VAL A 56 -3.55 5.26 -5.23
CA VAL A 56 -2.53 5.47 -6.26
C VAL A 56 -1.20 4.88 -5.80
N ARG A 57 -0.47 4.23 -6.71
CA ARG A 57 0.82 3.62 -6.42
C ARG A 57 1.84 3.94 -7.52
N ILE A 58 3.05 4.27 -7.10
CA ILE A 58 4.23 4.33 -7.96
C ILE A 58 5.15 3.17 -7.58
N CYS A 59 5.42 2.28 -8.52
CA CYS A 59 6.43 1.24 -8.40
C CYS A 59 7.76 1.80 -8.90
N LEU A 60 8.76 1.86 -8.01
CA LEU A 60 10.11 2.31 -8.37
C LEU A 60 10.89 1.25 -9.15
N HIS A 61 10.38 0.02 -9.17
CA HIS A 61 10.79 -1.06 -10.05
C HIS A 61 10.00 -1.02 -11.37
N ASP A 62 10.45 -1.76 -12.39
CA ASP A 62 9.92 -1.65 -13.76
C ASP A 62 8.86 -2.70 -14.11
N SER A 63 8.68 -3.72 -13.28
CA SER A 63 7.84 -4.86 -13.61
C SER A 63 7.40 -5.63 -12.36
N PRO A 64 6.21 -6.28 -12.38
CA PRO A 64 5.80 -7.20 -11.32
C PRO A 64 6.78 -8.39 -11.12
N LEU A 65 7.62 -8.68 -12.10
CA LEU A 65 8.61 -9.76 -12.05
C LEU A 65 9.94 -9.32 -11.43
N SER A 66 10.10 -8.06 -11.05
CA SER A 66 11.30 -7.56 -10.38
C SER A 66 11.54 -8.32 -9.07
N LYS A 67 12.82 -8.63 -8.78
CA LYS A 67 13.21 -9.38 -7.56
C LYS A 67 13.01 -8.59 -6.26
N HIS A 68 12.90 -7.28 -6.37
CA HIS A 68 12.69 -6.37 -5.26
C HIS A 68 11.62 -5.36 -5.66
N HIS A 69 10.65 -5.18 -4.79
CA HIS A 69 9.54 -4.25 -4.98
C HIS A 69 9.72 -3.09 -4.02
N ASP A 70 9.83 -1.89 -4.58
CA ASP A 70 9.79 -0.62 -3.89
C ASP A 70 8.60 0.17 -4.42
N MET A 71 7.74 0.64 -3.54
CA MET A 71 6.51 1.31 -3.93
C MET A 71 6.25 2.51 -3.04
N VAL A 72 5.83 3.63 -3.62
CA VAL A 72 5.22 4.74 -2.88
C VAL A 72 3.73 4.68 -3.14
N ILE A 73 2.95 4.57 -2.07
CA ILE A 73 1.53 4.26 -2.11
C ILE A 73 0.75 5.35 -1.39
N LEU A 74 -0.31 5.83 -2.01
CA LEU A 74 -1.35 6.63 -1.39
C LEU A 74 -2.57 5.76 -1.17
N GLU A 75 -3.00 5.64 0.08
CA GLU A 75 -4.23 4.95 0.46
C GLU A 75 -5.20 5.86 1.18
N ARG A 76 -6.49 5.56 1.01
CA ARG A 76 -7.59 6.34 1.57
C ARG A 76 -8.31 5.57 2.68
N LYS A 77 -8.75 6.32 3.70
CA LYS A 77 -9.43 5.79 4.89
C LYS A 77 -10.75 5.09 4.61
N ASP A 78 -11.43 5.45 3.52
CA ASP A 78 -12.73 4.91 3.13
C ASP A 78 -12.67 3.54 2.43
N LYS A 79 -11.48 2.95 2.33
CA LYS A 79 -11.25 1.64 1.69
C LYS A 79 -11.05 0.54 2.73
N TYR A 80 -11.44 -0.68 2.35
CA TYR A 80 -11.19 -1.88 3.15
C TYR A 80 -9.93 -2.59 2.67
N TYR A 81 -9.01 -2.82 3.59
CA TYR A 81 -7.76 -3.55 3.35
C TYR A 81 -7.86 -4.88 4.07
N ARG A 82 -8.15 -5.94 3.29
CA ARG A 82 -8.39 -7.28 3.82
C ARG A 82 -7.14 -7.82 4.51
N PRO A 83 -7.25 -8.37 5.74
CA PRO A 83 -6.15 -9.10 6.36
C PRO A 83 -5.60 -10.19 5.46
N HIS A 84 -4.27 -10.29 5.40
CA HIS A 84 -3.58 -11.30 4.61
C HIS A 84 -2.18 -11.56 5.17
N LYS A 85 -1.51 -12.60 4.64
CA LYS A 85 -0.09 -12.86 4.88
C LYS A 85 0.61 -13.25 3.60
N HIS A 86 1.90 -12.99 3.54
CA HIS A 86 2.79 -13.49 2.51
C HIS A 86 3.60 -14.66 3.08
N LYS A 87 3.64 -15.81 2.39
CA LYS A 87 4.28 -17.03 2.93
C LYS A 87 5.79 -16.86 3.10
N ASP A 88 6.45 -16.29 2.10
CA ASP A 88 7.90 -16.27 1.96
C ASP A 88 8.44 -14.83 1.82
N LYS A 89 7.66 -13.83 2.23
CA LYS A 89 8.02 -12.43 2.09
C LYS A 89 7.65 -11.66 3.35
N GLY A 90 8.64 -11.07 3.98
CA GLY A 90 8.41 -9.95 4.90
C GLY A 90 8.25 -8.66 4.11
N GLU A 91 7.67 -7.66 4.72
CA GLU A 91 7.51 -6.32 4.13
C GLU A 91 7.77 -5.23 5.16
N ALA A 92 8.17 -4.06 4.69
CA ALA A 92 8.41 -2.92 5.55
C ALA A 92 7.67 -1.69 5.02
N PHE A 93 7.15 -0.91 5.96
CA PHE A 93 6.43 0.33 5.74
C PHE A 93 7.22 1.49 6.33
N HIS A 94 7.32 2.59 5.60
CA HIS A 94 7.86 3.86 6.08
C HIS A 94 6.85 4.96 5.79
N ILE A 95 6.31 5.59 6.82
CA ILE A 95 5.26 6.60 6.66
C ILE A 95 5.88 7.92 6.18
N ILE A 96 5.47 8.35 5.00
CA ILE A 96 5.89 9.62 4.39
C ILE A 96 4.97 10.75 4.85
N ASP A 97 3.65 10.48 4.94
CA ASP A 97 2.66 11.47 5.36
C ASP A 97 1.38 10.81 5.86
N GLY A 98 0.70 11.45 6.83
CA GLY A 98 -0.50 10.91 7.46
C GLY A 98 -0.19 9.92 8.59
N LYS A 99 -1.21 9.09 8.92
CA LYS A 99 -1.14 8.09 9.99
C LYS A 99 -1.75 6.78 9.50
N MET A 100 -1.12 5.67 9.84
CA MET A 100 -1.56 4.32 9.47
C MET A 100 -1.58 3.42 10.69
N ALA A 101 -2.69 2.74 10.96
CA ALA A 101 -2.72 1.65 11.91
C ALA A 101 -2.27 0.35 11.21
N ILE A 102 -1.48 -0.45 11.91
CA ILE A 102 -1.11 -1.81 11.53
C ILE A 102 -1.67 -2.76 12.59
N PHE A 103 -2.28 -3.84 12.14
CA PHE A 103 -2.79 -4.93 12.97
C PHE A 103 -2.05 -6.20 12.63
N ILE A 104 -1.59 -6.91 13.65
CA ILE A 104 -0.99 -8.24 13.55
C ILE A 104 -1.98 -9.23 14.17
N PHE A 105 -2.21 -10.35 13.47
CA PHE A 105 -3.20 -11.34 13.90
C PHE A 105 -2.56 -12.72 14.07
N ASP A 106 -3.16 -13.50 14.96
CA ASP A 106 -2.92 -14.94 15.05
C ASP A 106 -3.67 -15.69 13.93
N GLU A 107 -3.45 -16.97 13.81
CA GLU A 107 -4.09 -17.84 12.81
C GLU A 107 -5.62 -17.89 12.94
N ASP A 108 -6.17 -17.68 14.15
CA ASP A 108 -7.60 -17.66 14.43
C ASP A 108 -8.25 -16.26 14.24
N GLY A 109 -7.45 -15.22 13.97
CA GLY A 109 -7.91 -13.83 13.80
C GLY A 109 -7.89 -12.97 15.07
N SER A 110 -7.40 -13.51 16.19
CA SER A 110 -7.14 -12.71 17.39
C SER A 110 -6.08 -11.67 17.10
N ILE A 111 -6.29 -10.43 17.57
CA ILE A 111 -5.31 -9.36 17.42
C ILE A 111 -4.18 -9.57 18.43
N LEU A 112 -2.98 -9.84 17.92
CA LEU A 112 -1.76 -9.96 18.72
C LEU A 112 -1.13 -8.60 19.02
N ASP A 113 -1.19 -7.68 18.05
CA ASP A 113 -0.65 -6.33 18.19
C ASP A 113 -1.43 -5.33 17.33
N SER A 114 -1.52 -4.09 17.80
CA SER A 114 -2.06 -2.97 17.04
C SER A 114 -1.25 -1.72 17.34
N THR A 115 -0.71 -1.10 16.32
CA THR A 115 0.09 0.12 16.46
C THR A 115 -0.29 1.17 15.44
N VAL A 116 -0.17 2.45 15.82
CA VAL A 116 -0.37 3.57 14.90
C VAL A 116 0.99 4.14 14.53
N LEU A 117 1.32 4.08 13.27
CA LEU A 117 2.52 4.67 12.70
C LEU A 117 2.26 6.12 12.32
N LEU A 118 3.21 6.98 12.67
CA LEU A 118 3.24 8.41 12.37
C LEU A 118 4.27 8.68 11.28
N GLN A 119 4.23 9.88 10.72
CA GLN A 119 5.23 10.33 9.75
C GLN A 119 6.66 10.12 10.28
N GLY A 120 7.49 9.45 9.50
CA GLY A 120 8.87 9.10 9.82
C GLY A 120 9.04 7.72 10.47
N ASP A 121 7.95 7.09 10.94
CA ASP A 121 8.04 5.74 11.52
C ASP A 121 8.30 4.70 10.43
N ILE A 122 9.07 3.69 10.81
CA ILE A 122 9.33 2.49 10.01
C ILE A 122 8.85 1.27 10.80
N TYR A 123 8.10 0.40 10.14
CA TYR A 123 7.60 -0.85 10.72
C TYR A 123 7.86 -2.00 9.77
N ARG A 124 8.32 -3.13 10.30
CA ARG A 124 8.58 -4.33 9.53
C ARG A 124 7.65 -5.46 9.99
N ILE A 125 7.06 -6.14 9.04
CA ILE A 125 6.28 -7.38 9.24
C ILE A 125 7.10 -8.54 8.68
N GLU A 126 7.16 -9.63 9.45
CA GLU A 126 7.87 -10.82 9.04
C GLU A 126 7.03 -11.66 8.05
N GLU A 127 7.69 -12.57 7.36
CA GLU A 127 7.02 -13.56 6.52
C GLU A 127 6.04 -14.40 7.32
N ASN A 128 5.01 -14.91 6.64
CA ASN A 128 3.97 -15.77 7.20
C ASN A 128 3.16 -15.17 8.37
N GLN A 129 3.18 -13.85 8.56
CA GLN A 129 2.43 -13.15 9.61
C GLN A 129 1.16 -12.52 9.04
N TYR A 130 -0.02 -12.89 9.54
CA TYR A 130 -1.27 -12.21 9.18
C TYR A 130 -1.25 -10.77 9.67
N HIS A 131 -1.56 -9.86 8.77
CA HIS A 131 -1.60 -8.43 9.04
C HIS A 131 -2.64 -7.71 8.19
N SER A 132 -2.95 -6.50 8.61
CA SER A 132 -3.75 -5.54 7.84
C SER A 132 -3.27 -4.13 8.15
N VAL A 133 -3.35 -3.26 7.17
CA VAL A 133 -3.11 -1.83 7.32
C VAL A 133 -4.45 -1.09 7.28
N MET A 134 -4.53 0.05 7.97
CA MET A 134 -5.71 0.89 7.92
C MET A 134 -5.31 2.37 8.05
N PRO A 135 -5.59 3.21 7.05
CA PRO A 135 -5.38 4.65 7.16
C PRO A 135 -6.20 5.24 8.33
N VAL A 136 -5.53 5.95 9.24
CA VAL A 136 -6.15 6.65 10.37
C VAL A 136 -6.55 8.07 9.95
N THR A 137 -5.69 8.75 9.18
CA THR A 137 -6.00 10.01 8.50
C THR A 137 -6.76 9.76 7.20
N ASN A 138 -7.41 10.78 6.65
CA ASN A 138 -8.17 10.66 5.39
C ASN A 138 -7.34 10.05 4.26
N ILE A 139 -6.05 10.37 4.25
CA ILE A 139 -5.05 9.85 3.32
C ILE A 139 -3.82 9.47 4.16
N VAL A 140 -3.17 8.38 3.80
CA VAL A 140 -1.80 8.06 4.21
C VAL A 140 -0.96 7.85 2.96
N ILE A 141 0.28 8.34 2.99
CA ILE A 141 1.29 8.08 1.96
C ILE A 141 2.47 7.42 2.64
N TYR A 142 2.86 6.28 2.11
CA TYR A 142 3.95 5.49 2.68
C TYR A 142 4.79 4.82 1.59
N HIS A 143 6.01 4.51 1.93
CA HIS A 143 6.87 3.63 1.15
C HIS A 143 6.73 2.20 1.67
N GLU A 144 6.47 1.28 0.78
CA GLU A 144 6.45 -0.16 1.03
C GLU A 144 7.55 -0.82 0.24
N ASN A 145 8.33 -1.68 0.91
CA ASN A 145 9.26 -2.54 0.21
C ASN A 145 9.10 -3.99 0.64
N LYS A 146 9.28 -4.90 -0.32
CA LYS A 146 9.23 -6.34 -0.10
C LYS A 146 9.94 -7.11 -1.22
N PRO A 147 10.33 -8.37 -0.97
CA PRO A 147 10.81 -9.24 -2.04
C PRO A 147 9.75 -9.43 -3.14
N GLY A 148 10.20 -9.41 -4.40
CA GLY A 148 9.43 -9.89 -5.53
C GLY A 148 9.78 -11.35 -5.90
N PRO A 149 9.22 -11.88 -6.96
CA PRO A 149 8.23 -11.27 -7.86
C PRO A 149 6.82 -11.23 -7.27
N PHE A 150 5.92 -10.44 -7.88
CA PHE A 150 4.49 -10.51 -7.58
C PHE A 150 3.87 -11.74 -8.26
N LEU A 151 3.23 -12.59 -7.48
CA LEU A 151 2.71 -13.88 -7.93
C LEU A 151 1.20 -13.86 -8.24
N GLY A 152 0.61 -12.66 -8.42
CA GLY A 152 -0.82 -12.49 -8.64
C GLY A 152 -1.64 -12.98 -7.44
N ASP A 153 -2.69 -13.76 -7.69
CA ASP A 153 -3.57 -14.28 -6.63
C ASP A 153 -2.86 -15.24 -5.65
N LYS A 154 -1.67 -15.71 -5.98
CA LYS A 154 -0.84 -16.56 -5.10
C LYS A 154 0.10 -15.76 -4.19
N ASP A 155 0.18 -14.45 -4.37
CA ASP A 155 1.09 -13.60 -3.59
C ASP A 155 0.65 -13.42 -2.15
N SER A 156 -0.67 -13.47 -1.91
CA SER A 156 -1.27 -13.28 -0.58
C SER A 156 -2.16 -14.45 -0.20
N VAL A 157 -2.08 -14.86 1.07
CA VAL A 157 -2.99 -15.83 1.68
C VAL A 157 -4.01 -15.05 2.50
N PHE A 158 -5.28 -15.19 2.14
CA PHE A 158 -6.38 -14.54 2.84
C PHE A 158 -7.02 -15.52 3.83
N PRO A 159 -7.21 -15.12 5.11
CA PRO A 159 -7.84 -15.98 6.09
C PRO A 159 -9.36 -16.07 5.89
N SER A 160 -9.95 -17.18 6.34
CA SER A 160 -11.42 -17.38 6.27
C SER A 160 -12.19 -16.55 7.29
N TRP A 161 -11.55 -16.16 8.39
CA TRP A 161 -12.19 -15.36 9.46
C TRP A 161 -12.36 -13.88 9.09
N ALA A 162 -11.59 -13.34 8.14
CA ALA A 162 -11.74 -11.94 7.70
C ALA A 162 -12.75 -11.81 6.56
N PRO A 163 -13.62 -10.78 6.59
CA PRO A 163 -14.52 -10.50 5.47
C PRO A 163 -13.77 -10.38 4.15
N ASP A 164 -14.35 -10.89 3.09
CA ASP A 164 -13.78 -10.82 1.74
C ASP A 164 -14.02 -9.47 1.02
N GLY A 165 -14.79 -8.57 1.65
CA GLY A 165 -15.19 -7.27 1.09
C GLY A 165 -16.50 -7.28 0.31
N ASN A 166 -17.05 -8.46 -0.04
CA ASN A 166 -18.27 -8.57 -0.85
C ASN A 166 -19.56 -8.23 -0.07
N ASN A 167 -19.54 -8.42 1.25
CA ASN A 167 -20.66 -8.07 2.12
C ASN A 167 -20.38 -6.76 2.86
N TYR A 168 -21.05 -5.69 2.46
CA TYR A 168 -20.86 -4.35 3.02
C TYR A 168 -21.02 -4.34 4.56
N ASN A 169 -22.10 -4.90 5.10
CA ASN A 169 -22.36 -4.85 6.53
C ASN A 169 -21.31 -5.61 7.34
N LYS A 170 -20.91 -6.80 6.90
CA LYS A 170 -19.83 -7.58 7.54
C LYS A 170 -18.52 -6.81 7.51
N THR A 171 -18.22 -6.20 6.39
CA THR A 171 -16.99 -5.40 6.20
C THR A 171 -16.99 -4.18 7.13
N GLN A 172 -18.10 -3.43 7.21
CA GLN A 172 -18.19 -2.26 8.09
C GLN A 172 -18.10 -2.62 9.57
N ASN A 173 -18.74 -3.73 9.99
CA ASN A 173 -18.63 -4.23 11.36
C ASN A 173 -17.19 -4.61 11.70
N TYR A 174 -16.48 -5.23 10.77
CA TYR A 174 -15.09 -5.59 10.94
C TYR A 174 -14.16 -4.36 11.01
N ILE A 175 -14.36 -3.37 10.14
CA ILE A 175 -13.65 -2.09 10.22
C ILE A 175 -13.91 -1.40 11.58
N SER A 176 -15.16 -1.41 12.06
CA SER A 176 -15.51 -0.85 13.37
C SER A 176 -14.82 -1.60 14.52
N TYR A 177 -14.75 -2.93 14.42
CA TYR A 177 -14.00 -3.76 15.36
C TYR A 177 -12.51 -3.38 15.38
N LEU A 178 -11.85 -3.29 14.23
CA LEU A 178 -10.45 -2.86 14.15
C LEU A 178 -10.25 -1.44 14.72
N ASN A 179 -11.16 -0.51 14.40
CA ASN A 179 -11.09 0.87 14.92
C ASN A 179 -11.13 0.92 16.47
N SER A 180 -11.78 -0.03 17.14
CA SER A 180 -11.82 -0.07 18.61
C SER A 180 -10.47 -0.36 19.26
N TYR A 181 -9.50 -0.86 18.51
CA TYR A 181 -8.12 -1.11 18.96
C TYR A 181 -7.16 0.05 18.67
N ILE A 182 -7.58 1.05 17.92
CA ILE A 182 -6.77 2.25 17.66
C ILE A 182 -6.88 3.17 18.89
N LYS A 183 -5.74 3.36 19.56
CA LYS A 183 -5.63 4.26 20.74
C LYS A 183 -4.98 5.57 20.37
#